data_0f6003c19e1987e1697449e9bf22d0e2
#
_entry.id   0f6003c19e1987e1697449e9bf22d0e2
#
_cell.length_a   1.000
_cell.length_b   1.000
_cell.length_c   1.000
_cell.angle_alpha   90.00
_cell.angle_beta   90.00
_cell.angle_gamma   90.00
#
_symmetry.space_group_name_H-M   'P 1'
#
loop_
_entity.id
_entity.type
_entity.pdbx_description
1 polymer ?
#
loop_
_entity_poly.entity_id
_entity_poly.type
_entity_poly.pdbx_seq_one_letter_code
_entity_poly.pdbx_strand_id
1 'polypeptide(L)'
;MIELLLILVSAMDPLLPRPGTAPAAQLGPLERKVLQAVWARGTATVREVREDGTIWQTYPTIMTTMDRLFKKGLLDRVPDGRAFRYSARYTPEELERVTAENGIRLLLRSEYASLHLSYLVEAVSTQDVKLLEELQSLVERQRTQLKKGEQE
;
A
#
# COMPACT_ATOMS: atom_id res chain seq x y z
N MET A 1 -11.08 -5.51 25.02
CA MET A 1 -10.29 -4.50 25.79
C MET A 1 -8.84 -4.41 25.33
N ILE A 2 -8.19 -5.52 25.02
CA ILE A 2 -6.77 -5.50 24.52
C ILE A 2 -6.65 -4.90 23.12
N GLU A 3 -7.63 -5.13 22.25
CA GLU A 3 -7.64 -4.55 20.88
C GLU A 3 -7.81 -3.02 20.87
N LEU A 4 -8.61 -2.48 21.77
CA LEU A 4 -8.77 -1.02 21.92
C LEU A 4 -7.50 -0.35 22.48
N LEU A 5 -6.77 -1.05 23.35
CA LEU A 5 -5.49 -0.56 23.89
C LEU A 5 -4.40 -0.57 22.82
N LEU A 6 -4.37 -1.59 21.95
CA LEU A 6 -3.47 -1.68 20.81
C LEU A 6 -3.73 -0.58 19.77
N ILE A 7 -5.00 -0.25 19.52
CA ILE A 7 -5.39 0.85 18.64
C ILE A 7 -5.00 2.20 19.25
N LEU A 8 -5.16 2.37 20.56
CA LEU A 8 -4.79 3.61 21.25
C LEU A 8 -3.28 3.82 21.34
N VAL A 9 -2.51 2.76 21.56
CA VAL A 9 -1.03 2.81 21.57
C VAL A 9 -0.48 3.08 20.18
N SER A 10 -1.10 2.50 19.14
CA SER A 10 -0.75 2.79 17.74
C SER A 10 -1.06 4.23 17.31
N ALA A 11 -2.06 4.86 17.95
CA ALA A 11 -2.43 6.25 17.68
C ALA A 11 -1.54 7.29 18.39
N MET A 12 -0.76 6.88 19.39
CA MET A 12 0.07 7.79 20.20
C MET A 12 1.56 7.77 19.84
N ASP A 13 2.01 6.91 18.93
CA ASP A 13 3.41 6.90 18.49
C ASP A 13 3.60 7.93 17.36
N PRO A 14 4.30 9.07 17.61
CA PRO A 14 4.51 10.10 16.60
C PRO A 14 5.43 9.65 15.44
N LEU A 15 6.06 8.47 15.56
CA LEU A 15 6.90 7.86 14.53
C LEU A 15 6.11 6.89 13.63
N LEU A 16 4.85 6.59 13.96
CA LEU A 16 3.99 5.79 13.09
C LEU A 16 3.42 6.66 11.98
N PRO A 17 3.64 6.33 10.70
CA PRO A 17 2.97 7.02 9.61
C PRO A 17 1.45 6.91 9.81
N ARG A 18 0.79 8.06 9.73
CA ARG A 18 -0.66 8.17 9.92
C ARG A 18 -1.39 7.25 8.91
N PRO A 19 -2.52 6.62 9.31
CA PRO A 19 -3.37 5.92 8.35
C PRO A 19 -3.67 6.83 7.16
N GLY A 20 -3.37 6.38 5.95
CA GLY A 20 -3.53 7.17 4.72
C GLY A 20 -2.24 7.81 4.16
N THR A 21 -1.12 7.69 4.83
CA THR A 21 0.20 8.11 4.33
C THR A 21 1.10 6.91 3.99
N ALA A 22 0.52 5.79 3.56
CA ALA A 22 1.35 4.76 2.94
C ALA A 22 2.09 5.42 1.78
N PRO A 23 3.42 5.48 1.81
CA PRO A 23 4.13 6.03 0.69
C PRO A 23 3.79 5.19 -0.54
N ALA A 24 3.65 5.82 -1.69
CA ALA A 24 3.78 5.16 -3.00
C ALA A 24 5.23 4.66 -3.10
N ALA A 25 5.65 3.87 -2.15
CA ALA A 25 6.97 3.30 -2.08
C ALA A 25 6.99 2.13 -3.02
N GLN A 26 7.73 2.28 -4.11
CA GLN A 26 8.11 1.12 -4.91
C GLN A 26 8.74 0.10 -3.96
N LEU A 27 8.02 -1.01 -3.76
CA LEU A 27 8.53 -2.13 -2.99
C LEU A 27 9.70 -2.75 -3.76
N GLY A 28 10.86 -2.83 -3.11
CA GLY A 28 11.98 -3.60 -3.63
C GLY A 28 11.61 -5.08 -3.77
N PRO A 29 12.34 -5.84 -4.59
CA PRO A 29 12.02 -7.26 -4.82
C PRO A 29 11.99 -8.09 -3.54
N LEU A 30 12.88 -7.85 -2.59
CA LEU A 30 12.90 -8.56 -1.31
C LEU A 30 11.77 -8.11 -0.38
N GLU A 31 11.49 -6.81 -0.33
CA GLU A 31 10.36 -6.26 0.45
C GLU A 31 9.03 -6.89 0.02
N ARG A 32 8.83 -7.05 -1.28
CA ARG A 32 7.64 -7.70 -1.84
C ARG A 32 7.54 -9.17 -1.42
N LYS A 33 8.63 -9.92 -1.51
CA LYS A 33 8.66 -11.34 -1.08
C LYS A 33 8.37 -11.49 0.41
N VAL A 34 8.98 -10.66 1.25
CA VAL A 34 8.76 -10.67 2.69
C VAL A 34 7.30 -10.35 3.02
N LEU A 35 6.72 -9.34 2.37
CA LEU A 35 5.32 -8.96 2.57
C LEU A 35 4.37 -10.09 2.12
N GLN A 36 4.65 -10.77 1.00
CA GLN A 36 3.91 -11.95 0.56
C GLN A 36 3.96 -13.09 1.57
N ALA A 37 5.12 -13.36 2.17
CA ALA A 37 5.27 -14.38 3.22
C ALA A 37 4.45 -14.03 4.48
N VAL A 38 4.39 -12.75 4.85
CA VAL A 38 3.55 -12.29 5.98
C VAL A 38 2.07 -12.42 5.65
N TRP A 39 1.63 -12.06 4.44
CA TRP A 39 0.23 -12.25 4.02
C TRP A 39 -0.20 -13.71 4.04
N ALA A 40 0.65 -14.60 3.52
CA ALA A 40 0.36 -16.03 3.48
C ALA A 40 0.16 -16.66 4.88
N ARG A 41 0.83 -16.09 5.90
CA ARG A 41 0.79 -16.59 7.29
C ARG A 41 -0.21 -15.81 8.18
N GLY A 42 -0.65 -14.64 7.74
CA GLY A 42 -1.39 -13.68 8.58
C GLY A 42 -0.48 -12.90 9.52
N THR A 43 0.33 -13.61 10.35
CA THR A 43 1.38 -13.04 11.20
C THR A 43 2.65 -13.86 11.10
N ALA A 44 3.81 -13.23 11.25
CA ALA A 44 5.09 -13.93 11.20
C ALA A 44 6.18 -13.23 12.02
N THR A 45 7.06 -14.00 12.62
CA THR A 45 8.36 -13.55 13.11
C THR A 45 9.39 -13.58 11.99
N VAL A 46 10.53 -12.92 12.18
CA VAL A 46 11.67 -12.97 11.23
C VAL A 46 12.12 -14.42 10.97
N ARG A 47 12.09 -15.25 12.01
CA ARG A 47 12.46 -16.67 11.93
C ARG A 47 11.51 -17.43 11.01
N GLU A 48 10.21 -17.27 11.20
CA GLU A 48 9.16 -17.94 10.39
C GLU A 48 9.20 -17.51 8.93
N VAL A 49 9.48 -16.23 8.66
CA VAL A 49 9.67 -15.74 7.28
C VAL A 49 10.90 -16.37 6.63
N ARG A 50 12.00 -16.54 7.39
CA ARG A 50 13.20 -17.21 6.88
C ARG A 50 12.96 -18.70 6.59
N GLU A 51 12.18 -19.37 7.43
CA GLU A 51 11.87 -20.81 7.31
C GLU A 51 10.87 -21.11 6.17
N ASP A 52 10.28 -20.09 5.57
CA ASP A 52 9.33 -20.23 4.45
C ASP A 52 9.92 -20.92 3.21
N GLY A 53 11.23 -20.88 3.05
CA GLY A 53 11.95 -21.54 1.95
C GLY A 53 11.92 -20.78 0.62
N THR A 54 11.08 -19.75 0.48
CA THR A 54 11.03 -18.89 -0.71
C THR A 54 12.02 -17.74 -0.64
N ILE A 55 12.53 -17.47 0.57
CA ILE A 55 13.45 -16.37 0.88
C ILE A 55 14.77 -16.98 1.38
N TRP A 56 15.80 -16.90 0.54
CA TRP A 56 17.14 -17.47 0.82
C TRP A 56 18.08 -16.51 1.56
N GLN A 57 17.66 -15.27 1.81
CA GLN A 57 18.46 -14.26 2.49
C GLN A 57 18.74 -14.61 3.94
N THR A 58 19.82 -14.02 4.47
CA THR A 58 20.22 -14.24 5.85
C THR A 58 19.23 -13.63 6.86
N TYR A 59 19.21 -14.16 8.07
CA TYR A 59 18.34 -13.64 9.14
C TYR A 59 18.48 -12.12 9.35
N PRO A 60 19.70 -11.52 9.43
CA PRO A 60 19.85 -10.08 9.59
C PRO A 60 19.27 -9.29 8.41
N THR A 61 19.36 -9.81 7.20
CA THR A 61 18.81 -9.16 6.01
C THR A 61 17.29 -9.13 6.04
N ILE A 62 16.67 -10.25 6.42
CA ILE A 62 15.20 -10.33 6.55
C ILE A 62 14.73 -9.42 7.69
N MET A 63 15.42 -9.43 8.83
CA MET A 63 15.13 -8.57 9.98
C MET A 63 15.14 -7.08 9.58
N THR A 64 16.18 -6.64 8.89
CA THR A 64 16.29 -5.26 8.41
C THR A 64 15.19 -4.92 7.41
N THR A 65 14.81 -5.87 6.56
CA THR A 65 13.73 -5.67 5.58
C THR A 65 12.38 -5.54 6.27
N MET A 66 12.08 -6.37 7.27
CA MET A 66 10.85 -6.28 8.06
C MET A 66 10.77 -4.99 8.88
N ASP A 67 11.90 -4.55 9.45
CA ASP A 67 11.98 -3.24 10.14
C ASP A 67 11.74 -2.07 9.18
N ARG A 68 12.26 -2.13 7.95
CA ARG A 68 11.96 -1.14 6.92
C ARG A 68 10.49 -1.13 6.53
N LEU A 69 9.87 -2.28 6.34
CA LEU A 69 8.45 -2.38 6.03
C LEU A 69 7.58 -1.83 7.16
N PHE A 70 7.98 -2.07 8.42
CA PHE A 70 7.35 -1.47 9.59
C PHE A 70 7.48 0.06 9.58
N LYS A 71 8.68 0.60 9.36
CA LYS A 71 8.93 2.05 9.26
C LYS A 71 8.20 2.71 8.08
N LYS A 72 8.03 1.98 6.98
CA LYS A 72 7.20 2.41 5.84
C LYS A 72 5.69 2.34 6.11
N GLY A 73 5.27 1.81 7.26
CA GLY A 73 3.85 1.67 7.60
C GLY A 73 3.11 0.56 6.85
N LEU A 74 3.84 -0.42 6.32
CA LEU A 74 3.28 -1.58 5.61
C LEU A 74 3.10 -2.80 6.52
N LEU A 75 3.86 -2.87 7.61
CA LEU A 75 3.71 -3.85 8.68
C LEU A 75 3.42 -3.15 10.01
N ASP A 76 2.67 -3.83 10.85
CA ASP A 76 2.59 -3.60 12.29
C ASP A 76 3.41 -4.66 13.00
N ARG A 77 3.78 -4.42 14.26
CA ARG A 77 4.51 -5.39 15.08
C ARG A 77 4.10 -5.32 16.54
N VAL A 78 4.12 -6.48 17.17
CA VAL A 78 3.92 -6.63 18.60
C VAL A 78 5.08 -7.43 19.20
N PRO A 79 5.48 -7.18 20.46
CA PRO A 79 6.48 -8.01 21.13
C PRO A 79 6.03 -9.48 21.23
N ASP A 80 6.93 -10.40 20.96
CA ASP A 80 6.73 -11.85 21.07
C ASP A 80 8.01 -12.48 21.69
N GLY A 81 8.07 -12.52 23.02
CA GLY A 81 9.27 -12.89 23.75
C GLY A 81 10.41 -11.91 23.51
N ARG A 82 11.53 -12.41 22.96
CA ARG A 82 12.72 -11.60 22.61
C ARG A 82 12.68 -11.09 21.16
N ALA A 83 11.63 -11.42 20.42
CA ALA A 83 11.45 -11.06 19.03
C ALA A 83 10.22 -10.16 18.87
N PHE A 84 9.93 -9.77 17.62
CA PHE A 84 8.69 -9.15 17.21
C PHE A 84 7.92 -10.10 16.32
N ARG A 85 6.59 -10.10 16.47
CA ARG A 85 5.66 -10.70 15.55
C ARG A 85 5.05 -9.60 14.69
N TYR A 86 5.13 -9.77 13.39
CA TYR A 86 4.67 -8.80 12.41
C TYR A 86 3.37 -9.24 11.77
N SER A 87 2.52 -8.28 11.44
CA SER A 87 1.31 -8.45 10.65
C SER A 87 1.26 -7.41 9.55
N ALA A 88 0.63 -7.74 8.43
CA ALA A 88 0.44 -6.78 7.36
C ALA A 88 -0.65 -5.77 7.74
N ARG A 89 -0.39 -4.48 7.53
CA ARG A 89 -1.36 -3.40 7.79
C ARG A 89 -2.44 -3.34 6.71
N TYR A 90 -2.12 -3.76 5.51
CA TYR A 90 -3.02 -3.75 4.35
C TYR A 90 -3.11 -5.15 3.76
N THR A 91 -4.27 -5.51 3.23
CA THR A 91 -4.39 -6.65 2.32
C THR A 91 -3.66 -6.32 1.00
N PRO A 92 -3.37 -7.32 0.14
CA PRO A 92 -2.81 -7.06 -1.18
C PRO A 92 -3.63 -6.06 -2.00
N GLU A 93 -4.95 -6.21 -2.00
CA GLU A 93 -5.88 -5.35 -2.74
C GLU A 93 -5.94 -3.93 -2.17
N GLU A 94 -5.93 -3.79 -0.84
CA GLU A 94 -5.90 -2.49 -0.17
C GLU A 94 -4.59 -1.76 -0.45
N LEU A 95 -3.45 -2.47 -0.44
CA LEU A 95 -2.16 -1.89 -0.74
C LEU A 95 -2.10 -1.39 -2.19
N GLU A 96 -2.60 -2.19 -3.14
CA GLU A 96 -2.67 -1.82 -4.55
C GLU A 96 -3.50 -0.55 -4.73
N ARG A 97 -4.70 -0.50 -4.13
CA ARG A 97 -5.58 0.67 -4.17
C ARG A 97 -4.91 1.92 -3.60
N VAL A 98 -4.34 1.84 -2.40
CA VAL A 98 -3.69 2.98 -1.74
C VAL A 98 -2.49 3.47 -2.55
N THR A 99 -1.73 2.56 -3.15
CA THR A 99 -0.59 2.90 -3.99
C THR A 99 -1.05 3.64 -5.25
N ALA A 100 -2.08 3.14 -5.92
CA ALA A 100 -2.66 3.78 -7.10
C ALA A 100 -3.25 5.16 -6.78
N GLU A 101 -4.06 5.28 -5.73
CA GLU A 101 -4.63 6.56 -5.28
C GLU A 101 -3.55 7.61 -4.99
N ASN A 102 -2.49 7.22 -4.27
CA ASN A 102 -1.40 8.15 -3.96
C ASN A 102 -0.61 8.57 -5.20
N GLY A 103 -0.33 7.64 -6.11
CA GLY A 103 0.33 7.93 -7.38
C GLY A 103 -0.47 8.92 -8.24
N ILE A 104 -1.76 8.67 -8.41
CA ILE A 104 -2.65 9.54 -9.17
C ILE A 104 -2.75 10.92 -8.49
N ARG A 105 -2.94 10.97 -7.18
CA ARG A 105 -3.02 12.22 -6.42
C ARG A 105 -1.75 13.07 -6.54
N LEU A 106 -0.57 12.42 -6.54
CA LEU A 106 0.71 13.10 -6.75
C LEU A 106 0.79 13.74 -8.14
N LEU A 107 0.39 13.01 -9.18
CA LEU A 107 0.37 13.50 -10.56
C LEU A 107 -0.59 14.68 -10.75
N LEU A 108 -1.77 14.61 -10.12
CA LEU A 108 -2.80 15.66 -10.26
C LEU A 108 -2.51 16.92 -9.43
N ARG A 109 -1.62 16.86 -8.44
CA ARG A 109 -1.17 18.05 -7.68
C ARG A 109 -0.15 18.91 -8.41
N SER A 110 0.45 18.40 -9.46
CA SER A 110 1.44 19.12 -10.25
C SER A 110 0.79 20.21 -11.10
N GLU A 111 1.52 21.29 -11.34
CA GLU A 111 1.15 22.30 -12.34
C GLU A 111 1.03 21.73 -13.77
N TYR A 112 1.64 20.56 -14.00
CA TYR A 112 1.56 19.81 -15.24
C TYR A 112 0.44 18.76 -15.28
N ALA A 113 -0.58 18.87 -14.43
CA ALA A 113 -1.67 17.90 -14.33
C ALA A 113 -2.33 17.57 -15.68
N SER A 114 -2.56 18.59 -16.54
CA SER A 114 -3.13 18.38 -17.88
C SER A 114 -2.23 17.53 -18.78
N LEU A 115 -0.90 17.71 -18.69
CA LEU A 115 0.08 16.90 -19.42
C LEU A 115 0.08 15.46 -18.90
N HIS A 116 0.01 15.27 -17.59
CA HIS A 116 -0.06 13.94 -16.98
C HIS A 116 -1.34 13.19 -17.40
N LEU A 117 -2.48 13.89 -17.51
CA LEU A 117 -3.72 13.30 -18.01
C LEU A 117 -3.60 12.89 -19.48
N SER A 118 -2.93 13.68 -20.31
CA SER A 118 -2.70 13.32 -21.73
C SER A 118 -1.85 12.05 -21.82
N TYR A 119 -0.78 11.93 -21.04
CA TYR A 119 0.03 10.72 -21.00
C TYR A 119 -0.73 9.50 -20.47
N LEU A 120 -1.63 9.68 -19.49
CA LEU A 120 -2.47 8.59 -19.00
C LEU A 120 -3.38 8.08 -20.12
N VAL A 121 -4.05 8.97 -20.86
CA VAL A 121 -4.94 8.60 -21.97
C VAL A 121 -4.14 7.91 -23.08
N GLU A 122 -2.96 8.42 -23.42
CA GLU A 122 -2.07 7.80 -24.41
C GLU A 122 -1.64 6.41 -23.99
N ALA A 123 -1.19 6.24 -22.73
CA ALA A 123 -0.79 4.95 -22.19
C ALA A 123 -1.92 3.92 -22.21
N VAL A 124 -3.15 4.33 -21.86
CA VAL A 124 -4.32 3.45 -21.91
C VAL A 124 -4.66 3.09 -23.36
N SER A 125 -4.61 4.06 -24.27
CA SER A 125 -4.94 3.85 -25.70
C SER A 125 -4.01 2.87 -26.42
N THR A 126 -2.73 2.82 -26.00
CA THR A 126 -1.74 1.91 -26.58
C THR A 126 -1.81 0.49 -26.02
N GLN A 127 -2.45 0.30 -24.88
CA GLN A 127 -2.51 -1.01 -24.21
C GLN A 127 -3.76 -1.81 -24.59
N ASP A 128 -4.94 -1.23 -24.45
CA ASP A 128 -6.20 -1.92 -24.71
C ASP A 128 -7.32 -0.90 -24.97
N VAL A 129 -8.00 -1.03 -26.10
CA VAL A 129 -9.17 -0.19 -26.46
C VAL A 129 -10.29 -0.31 -25.42
N LYS A 130 -10.46 -1.50 -24.81
CA LYS A 130 -11.47 -1.72 -23.77
C LYS A 130 -11.22 -0.89 -22.52
N LEU A 131 -9.95 -0.73 -22.10
CA LEU A 131 -9.60 0.14 -20.97
C LEU A 131 -9.91 1.61 -21.27
N LEU A 132 -9.76 2.04 -22.52
CA LEU A 132 -10.12 3.39 -22.92
C LEU A 132 -11.63 3.62 -22.87
N GLU A 133 -12.43 2.66 -23.34
CA GLU A 133 -13.90 2.70 -23.26
C GLU A 133 -14.38 2.70 -21.80
N GLU A 134 -13.74 1.90 -20.93
CA GLU A 134 -14.03 1.88 -19.50
C GLU A 134 -13.70 3.23 -18.85
N LEU A 135 -12.54 3.81 -19.15
CA LEU A 135 -12.16 5.14 -18.66
C LEU A 135 -13.17 6.20 -19.09
N GLN A 136 -13.59 6.21 -20.34
CA GLN A 136 -14.61 7.12 -20.83
C GLN A 136 -15.93 6.96 -20.08
N SER A 137 -16.38 5.72 -19.87
CA SER A 137 -17.59 5.41 -19.11
C SER A 137 -17.51 5.89 -17.65
N LEU A 138 -16.36 5.72 -17.00
CA LEU A 138 -16.11 6.22 -15.65
C LEU A 138 -16.18 7.75 -15.57
N VAL A 139 -15.56 8.43 -16.51
CA VAL A 139 -15.56 9.91 -16.59
C VAL A 139 -16.98 10.43 -16.74
N GLU A 140 -17.79 9.86 -17.65
CA GLU A 140 -19.17 10.31 -17.87
C GLU A 140 -20.06 10.09 -16.64
N ARG A 141 -19.89 8.97 -15.92
CA ARG A 141 -20.61 8.72 -14.67
C ARG A 141 -20.26 9.77 -13.60
N GLN A 142 -18.99 10.10 -13.44
CA GLN A 142 -18.57 11.11 -12.48
C GLN A 142 -19.06 12.52 -12.84
N ARG A 143 -19.01 12.90 -14.11
CA ARG A 143 -19.57 14.18 -14.58
C ARG A 143 -21.06 14.31 -14.28
N THR A 144 -21.81 13.23 -14.46
CA THR A 144 -23.26 13.21 -14.16
C THR A 144 -23.53 13.35 -12.67
N GLN A 145 -22.72 12.71 -11.82
CA GLN A 145 -22.84 12.83 -10.37
C GLN A 145 -22.53 14.25 -9.86
N LEU A 146 -21.46 14.86 -10.36
CA LEU A 146 -21.08 16.24 -9.98
C LEU A 146 -22.17 17.24 -10.36
N LYS A 147 -22.77 17.12 -11.56
CA LYS A 147 -23.88 18.00 -11.99
C LYS A 147 -25.15 17.84 -11.14
N LYS A 148 -25.40 16.66 -10.57
CA LYS A 148 -26.53 16.44 -9.65
C LYS A 148 -26.28 17.07 -8.28
N GLY A 149 -25.04 17.01 -7.77
CA GLY A 149 -24.67 17.60 -6.48
C GLY A 149 -24.62 19.14 -6.48
N GLU A 150 -24.52 19.79 -7.65
CA GLU A 150 -24.58 21.24 -7.78
C GLU A 150 -26.03 21.80 -7.84
N GLN A 151 -27.04 20.93 -7.93
CA GLN A 151 -28.48 21.32 -8.04
C GLN A 151 -29.25 21.12 -6.73
N GLU A 152 -28.63 20.61 -5.65
CA GLU A 152 -29.19 20.51 -4.30
C GLU A 152 -28.62 21.60 -3.37
#